data_555beadb62af2d54d99472bc32f85917
#
_entry.id   555beadb62af2d54d99472bc32f85917
#
_cell.length_a   1.000
_cell.length_b   1.000
_cell.length_c   1.000
_cell.angle_alpha   90.00
_cell.angle_beta   90.00
_cell.angle_gamma   90.00
#
_symmetry.space_group_name_H-M   'P 1'
#
loop_
_entity.id
_entity.type
_entity.pdbx_description
1 polymer ?
#
loop_
_entity_poly.entity_id
_entity_poly.type
_entity_poly.pdbx_seq_one_letter_code
_entity_poly.pdbx_strand_id
1 'polypeptide(L)'
;MLSSILLSFSKEYDVEEIRIFYRKAMCENLIMKKFAKKSKAYTENGRDKLKEQALNSKKNTNPYSWTFDVIDGEDINKYTAIFHSCGICYLMKKLNLEKYIEAMCTLDYDMAALNNTRFTREHTIAKGFAECDCHYDHLTK
;
A
#
# COMPACT_ATOMS: atom_id res chain seq x y z
N MET A 1 -0.16 1.85 14.47
CA MET A 1 0.50 0.70 15.15
C MET A 1 2.02 0.74 15.00
N LEU A 2 2.64 0.67 13.79
CA LEU A 2 4.11 0.73 13.67
C LEU A 2 4.72 2.00 14.26
N SER A 3 4.16 3.17 13.96
CA SER A 3 4.62 4.45 14.53
C SER A 3 4.58 4.47 16.06
N SER A 4 3.55 3.90 16.67
CA SER A 4 3.46 3.80 18.14
C SER A 4 4.53 2.89 18.72
N ILE A 5 4.85 1.79 18.04
CA ILE A 5 5.94 0.89 18.42
C ILE A 5 7.28 1.63 18.33
N LEU A 6 7.55 2.29 17.20
CA LEU A 6 8.81 3.02 17.00
C LEU A 6 9.02 4.14 18.03
N LEU A 7 7.95 4.83 18.43
CA LEU A 7 8.01 5.88 19.46
C LEU A 7 8.17 5.34 20.89
N SER A 8 7.79 4.08 21.13
CA SER A 8 7.87 3.47 22.47
C SER A 8 9.26 2.94 22.82
N PHE A 9 10.15 2.82 21.84
CA PHE A 9 11.50 2.34 22.06
C PHE A 9 12.51 3.50 22.07
N SER A 10 13.41 3.46 23.05
CA SER A 10 14.53 4.41 23.17
C SER A 10 15.65 4.14 22.16
N LYS A 11 15.62 2.98 21.48
CA LYS A 11 16.62 2.57 20.50
C LYS A 11 16.15 2.97 19.09
N GLU A 12 17.05 3.54 18.33
CA GLU A 12 16.87 3.75 16.90
C GLU A 12 17.09 2.42 16.16
N TYR A 13 16.14 2.03 15.34
CA TYR A 13 16.21 0.81 14.54
C TYR A 13 16.74 1.11 13.15
N ASP A 14 17.45 0.15 12.56
CA ASP A 14 17.77 0.16 11.14
C ASP A 14 16.53 -0.03 10.29
N VAL A 15 16.49 0.60 9.12
CA VAL A 15 15.34 0.52 8.19
C VAL A 15 15.11 -0.91 7.73
N GLU A 16 16.17 -1.67 7.51
CA GLU A 16 16.11 -3.06 7.10
C GLU A 16 15.57 -3.97 8.21
N GLU A 17 15.94 -3.74 9.47
CA GLU A 17 15.36 -4.45 10.62
C GLU A 17 13.83 -4.25 10.67
N ILE A 18 13.35 -3.01 10.47
CA ILE A 18 11.93 -2.68 10.44
C ILE A 18 11.24 -3.34 9.24
N ARG A 19 11.88 -3.35 8.07
CA ARG A 19 11.35 -4.02 6.88
C ARG A 19 11.15 -5.52 7.10
N ILE A 20 12.15 -6.20 7.66
CA ILE A 20 12.10 -7.64 7.95
C ILE A 20 11.00 -7.93 8.98
N PHE A 21 10.95 -7.14 10.06
CA PHE A 21 9.92 -7.30 11.09
C PHE A 21 8.51 -7.12 10.52
N TYR A 22 8.31 -6.07 9.73
CA TYR A 22 6.99 -5.74 9.18
C TYR A 22 6.55 -6.79 8.15
N ARG A 23 7.46 -7.26 7.32
CA ARG A 23 7.22 -8.36 6.39
C ARG A 23 6.79 -9.64 7.12
N LYS A 24 7.51 -10.05 8.16
CA LYS A 24 7.13 -11.21 8.98
C LYS A 24 5.74 -11.03 9.60
N ALA A 25 5.49 -9.89 10.23
CA ALA A 25 4.21 -9.62 10.89
C ALA A 25 3.02 -9.66 9.92
N MET A 26 3.20 -9.22 8.68
CA MET A 26 2.12 -9.12 7.70
C MET A 26 2.04 -10.35 6.79
N CYS A 27 3.17 -10.85 6.29
CA CYS A 27 3.17 -11.89 5.27
C CYS A 27 3.20 -13.32 5.84
N GLU A 28 3.69 -13.53 7.07
CA GLU A 28 3.67 -14.83 7.72
C GLU A 28 2.41 -15.07 8.55
N ASN A 29 1.69 -14.02 8.90
CA ASN A 29 0.44 -14.12 9.65
C ASN A 29 -0.67 -14.77 8.82
N LEU A 30 -1.27 -15.85 9.35
CA LEU A 30 -2.32 -16.62 8.66
C LEU A 30 -3.57 -15.79 8.34
N ILE A 31 -3.93 -14.85 9.20
CA ILE A 31 -5.07 -13.95 8.99
C ILE A 31 -4.78 -13.02 7.82
N MET A 32 -3.60 -12.40 7.80
CA MET A 32 -3.19 -11.50 6.73
C MET A 32 -3.07 -12.22 5.39
N LYS A 33 -2.56 -13.46 5.38
CA LYS A 33 -2.56 -14.31 4.17
C LYS A 33 -3.97 -14.55 3.62
N LYS A 34 -4.94 -14.80 4.50
CA LYS A 34 -6.34 -14.97 4.09
C LYS A 34 -6.93 -13.66 3.53
N PHE A 35 -6.59 -12.52 4.12
CA PHE A 35 -7.03 -11.21 3.63
C PHE A 35 -6.44 -10.90 2.25
N ALA A 36 -5.14 -11.09 2.06
CA ALA A 36 -4.49 -10.85 0.77
C ALA A 36 -5.14 -11.67 -0.35
N LYS A 37 -5.42 -12.96 -0.11
CA LYS A 37 -6.07 -13.86 -1.07
C LYS A 37 -7.54 -13.54 -1.38
N LYS A 38 -8.19 -12.66 -0.60
CA LYS A 38 -9.59 -12.28 -0.79
C LYS A 38 -9.79 -11.04 -1.65
N SER A 39 -8.73 -10.50 -2.24
CA SER A 39 -8.87 -9.36 -3.14
C SER A 39 -9.83 -9.69 -4.29
N LYS A 40 -10.89 -8.88 -4.41
CA LYS A 40 -11.89 -9.01 -5.48
C LYS A 40 -11.66 -8.01 -6.60
N ALA A 41 -10.56 -7.26 -6.57
CA ALA A 41 -10.26 -6.22 -7.55
C ALA A 41 -10.18 -6.73 -9.01
N TYR A 42 -10.05 -8.05 -9.18
CA TYR A 42 -9.96 -8.74 -10.48
C TYR A 42 -11.31 -9.35 -10.92
N THR A 43 -12.41 -8.88 -10.38
CA THR A 43 -13.78 -9.17 -10.82
C THR A 43 -14.49 -7.85 -11.14
N GLU A 44 -15.45 -7.86 -12.06
CA GLU A 44 -16.20 -6.66 -12.43
C GLU A 44 -16.78 -5.92 -11.21
N ASN A 45 -17.57 -6.61 -10.39
CA ASN A 45 -18.15 -6.03 -9.18
C ASN A 45 -17.08 -5.52 -8.18
N GLY A 46 -15.95 -6.23 -8.07
CA GLY A 46 -14.85 -5.79 -7.19
C GLY A 46 -14.13 -4.57 -7.73
N ARG A 47 -13.95 -4.47 -9.04
CA ARG A 47 -13.37 -3.31 -9.72
C ARG A 47 -14.26 -2.09 -9.59
N ASP A 48 -15.57 -2.25 -9.79
CA ASP A 48 -16.55 -1.16 -9.64
C ASP A 48 -16.54 -0.61 -8.21
N LYS A 49 -16.52 -1.49 -7.20
CA LYS A 49 -16.40 -1.06 -5.81
C LYS A 49 -15.09 -0.34 -5.53
N LEU A 50 -13.98 -0.78 -6.13
CA LEU A 50 -12.68 -0.10 -5.98
C LEU A 50 -12.71 1.30 -6.60
N LYS A 51 -13.33 1.47 -7.77
CA LYS A 51 -13.54 2.78 -8.40
C LYS A 51 -14.46 3.68 -7.56
N GLU A 52 -15.52 3.13 -6.98
CA GLU A 52 -16.39 3.87 -6.07
C GLU A 52 -15.60 4.33 -4.82
N GLN A 53 -14.76 3.48 -4.24
CA GLN A 53 -13.87 3.86 -3.14
C GLN A 53 -12.91 4.98 -3.55
N ALA A 54 -12.36 4.93 -4.76
CA ALA A 54 -11.49 5.98 -5.29
C ALA A 54 -12.25 7.33 -5.39
N LEU A 55 -13.45 7.34 -5.96
CA LEU A 55 -14.30 8.54 -6.03
C LEU A 55 -14.62 9.10 -4.63
N ASN A 56 -14.96 8.22 -3.68
CA ASN A 56 -15.27 8.63 -2.33
C ASN A 56 -14.05 9.14 -1.56
N SER A 57 -12.86 8.59 -1.84
CA SER A 57 -11.61 9.04 -1.24
C SER A 57 -11.33 10.52 -1.50
N LYS A 58 -11.68 11.01 -2.69
CA LYS A 58 -11.48 12.42 -3.09
C LYS A 58 -12.34 13.43 -2.30
N LYS A 59 -13.41 12.96 -1.67
CA LYS A 59 -14.27 13.79 -0.79
C LYS A 59 -13.68 13.95 0.61
N ASN A 60 -12.68 13.15 0.95
CA ASN A 60 -12.09 13.14 2.29
C ASN A 60 -10.97 14.18 2.40
N THR A 61 -11.14 15.15 3.28
CA THR A 61 -10.16 16.21 3.56
C THR A 61 -9.18 15.87 4.68
N ASN A 62 -9.32 14.69 5.30
CA ASN A 62 -8.44 14.26 6.38
C ASN A 62 -7.04 13.92 5.82
N PRO A 63 -5.96 14.62 6.25
CA PRO A 63 -4.62 14.39 5.72
C PRO A 63 -4.03 13.02 6.07
N TYR A 64 -4.63 12.31 7.02
CA TYR A 64 -4.25 10.93 7.36
C TYR A 64 -4.93 9.87 6.47
N SER A 65 -5.67 10.30 5.45
CA SER A 65 -6.34 9.42 4.49
C SER A 65 -5.56 9.33 3.19
N TRP A 66 -5.96 8.37 2.36
CA TRP A 66 -5.47 8.24 1.00
C TRP A 66 -6.51 8.80 0.03
N THR A 67 -6.06 9.50 -0.99
CA THR A 67 -6.86 9.87 -2.15
C THR A 67 -6.23 9.22 -3.37
N PHE A 68 -7.04 8.57 -4.20
CA PHE A 68 -6.51 7.81 -5.33
C PHE A 68 -7.49 7.72 -6.48
N ASP A 69 -6.98 7.37 -7.63
CA ASP A 69 -7.71 6.98 -8.83
C ASP A 69 -7.46 5.53 -9.19
N VAL A 70 -8.38 4.94 -9.94
CA VAL A 70 -8.24 3.60 -10.51
C VAL A 70 -8.43 3.68 -12.00
N ILE A 71 -7.43 3.22 -12.74
CA ILE A 71 -7.40 3.15 -14.19
C ILE A 71 -7.43 1.68 -14.58
N ASP A 72 -8.38 1.27 -15.42
CA ASP A 72 -8.42 -0.09 -15.94
C ASP A 72 -7.23 -0.36 -16.84
N GLY A 73 -6.73 -1.59 -16.80
CA GLY A 73 -5.73 -2.08 -17.73
C GLY A 73 -6.37 -2.66 -19.00
N GLU A 74 -5.58 -3.45 -19.73
CA GLU A 74 -6.00 -4.10 -20.99
C GLU A 74 -7.14 -5.12 -20.78
N ASP A 75 -7.17 -5.72 -19.60
CA ASP A 75 -8.19 -6.69 -19.19
C ASP A 75 -8.52 -6.59 -17.70
N ILE A 76 -9.45 -7.41 -17.22
CA ILE A 76 -9.90 -7.39 -15.81
C ILE A 76 -8.80 -7.74 -14.83
N ASN A 77 -7.73 -8.42 -15.24
CA ASN A 77 -6.64 -8.82 -14.37
C ASN A 77 -5.65 -7.68 -14.14
N LYS A 78 -5.73 -6.60 -14.91
CA LYS A 78 -4.81 -5.47 -14.83
C LYS A 78 -5.51 -4.20 -14.41
N TYR A 79 -4.84 -3.41 -13.58
CA TYR A 79 -5.23 -2.03 -13.29
C TYR A 79 -4.08 -1.24 -12.69
N THR A 80 -4.21 0.07 -12.73
CA THR A 80 -3.31 1.00 -12.06
C THR A 80 -4.09 1.79 -11.02
N ALA A 81 -3.55 1.89 -9.81
CA ALA A 81 -4.02 2.82 -8.79
C ALA A 81 -3.01 3.96 -8.64
N ILE A 82 -3.47 5.19 -8.91
CA ILE A 82 -2.66 6.41 -8.73
C ILE A 82 -3.05 7.05 -7.41
N PHE A 83 -2.12 7.05 -6.45
CA PHE A 83 -2.35 7.69 -5.15
C PHE A 83 -1.81 9.11 -5.16
N HIS A 84 -2.69 10.09 -4.93
CA HIS A 84 -2.36 11.53 -4.87
C HIS A 84 -2.04 12.00 -3.45
N SER A 85 -2.48 11.25 -2.44
CA SER A 85 -2.08 11.49 -1.04
C SER A 85 -1.85 10.17 -0.31
N CYS A 86 -0.97 10.20 0.68
CA CYS A 86 -0.66 9.03 1.52
C CYS A 86 -0.69 9.43 2.99
N GLY A 87 -1.70 8.95 3.71
CA GLY A 87 -1.86 9.21 5.14
C GLY A 87 -0.69 8.68 5.99
N ILE A 88 -0.04 7.60 5.54
CA ILE A 88 1.17 7.08 6.19
C ILE A 88 2.33 8.07 6.04
N CYS A 89 2.58 8.58 4.83
CA CYS A 89 3.63 9.57 4.60
C CYS A 89 3.38 10.84 5.44
N TYR A 90 2.13 11.30 5.50
CA TYR A 90 1.77 12.46 6.31
C TYR A 90 2.04 12.21 7.81
N LEU A 91 1.57 11.07 8.35
CA LEU A 91 1.78 10.70 9.76
C LEU A 91 3.26 10.55 10.10
N MET A 92 4.00 9.81 9.30
CA MET A 92 5.41 9.52 9.57
C MET A 92 6.28 10.78 9.50
N LYS A 93 6.01 11.68 8.55
CA LYS A 93 6.65 13.00 8.49
C LYS A 93 6.37 13.81 9.74
N LYS A 94 5.11 13.87 10.19
CA LYS A 94 4.74 14.60 11.40
C LYS A 94 5.40 14.07 12.68
N LEU A 95 5.78 12.80 12.68
CA LEU A 95 6.46 12.13 13.81
C LEU A 95 7.99 12.07 13.66
N ASN A 96 8.57 12.68 12.61
CA ASN A 96 10.00 12.59 12.26
C ASN A 96 10.48 11.14 12.09
N LEU A 97 9.65 10.30 11.46
CA LEU A 97 9.88 8.88 11.21
C LEU A 97 9.95 8.55 9.70
N GLU A 98 10.20 9.55 8.85
CA GLU A 98 10.16 9.44 7.39
C GLU A 98 11.04 8.31 6.85
N LYS A 99 12.19 8.10 7.46
CA LYS A 99 13.15 7.06 7.06
C LYS A 99 12.56 5.65 7.04
N TYR A 100 11.50 5.41 7.81
CA TYR A 100 10.84 4.11 7.87
C TYR A 100 9.70 3.93 6.86
N ILE A 101 9.33 4.98 6.12
CA ILE A 101 8.24 4.90 5.13
C ILE A 101 8.57 3.87 4.04
N GLU A 102 9.82 3.84 3.58
CA GLU A 102 10.24 2.91 2.54
C GLU A 102 10.05 1.44 2.96
N ALA A 103 10.35 1.11 4.21
CA ALA A 103 10.11 -0.22 4.76
C ALA A 103 8.63 -0.63 4.70
N MET A 104 7.71 0.33 4.84
CA MET A 104 6.27 0.09 4.72
C MET A 104 5.85 -0.04 3.25
N CYS A 105 6.40 0.82 2.37
CA CYS A 105 6.09 0.80 0.95
C CYS A 105 6.53 -0.50 0.24
N THR A 106 7.61 -1.13 0.69
CA THR A 106 8.08 -2.40 0.13
C THR A 106 7.12 -3.55 0.40
N LEU A 107 6.28 -3.45 1.43
CA LEU A 107 5.29 -4.47 1.75
C LEU A 107 4.24 -4.67 0.65
N ASP A 108 3.96 -3.65 -0.15
CA ASP A 108 2.99 -3.73 -1.25
C ASP A 108 3.35 -4.85 -2.24
N TYR A 109 4.66 -5.03 -2.52
CA TYR A 109 5.16 -6.11 -3.37
C TYR A 109 4.89 -7.49 -2.76
N ASP A 110 5.18 -7.65 -1.48
CA ASP A 110 4.97 -8.92 -0.77
C ASP A 110 3.47 -9.27 -0.68
N MET A 111 2.63 -8.28 -0.38
CA MET A 111 1.18 -8.47 -0.28
C MET A 111 0.55 -8.79 -1.63
N ALA A 112 1.00 -8.16 -2.70
CA ALA A 112 0.57 -8.48 -4.05
C ALA A 112 0.96 -9.92 -4.44
N ALA A 113 2.20 -10.33 -4.13
CA ALA A 113 2.67 -11.69 -4.39
C ALA A 113 1.85 -12.76 -3.66
N LEU A 114 1.39 -12.49 -2.43
CA LEU A 114 0.49 -13.39 -1.69
C LEU A 114 -0.85 -13.61 -2.40
N ASN A 115 -1.28 -12.67 -3.24
CA ASN A 115 -2.48 -12.76 -4.06
C ASN A 115 -2.18 -13.10 -5.53
N ASN A 116 -1.05 -13.74 -5.81
CA ASN A 116 -0.63 -14.11 -7.17
C ASN A 116 -0.66 -12.91 -8.15
N THR A 117 -0.26 -11.74 -7.69
CA THR A 117 -0.28 -10.49 -8.45
C THR A 117 1.14 -9.96 -8.61
N ARG A 118 1.56 -9.66 -9.83
CA ARG A 118 2.74 -8.87 -10.11
C ARG A 118 2.41 -7.41 -9.82
N PHE A 119 3.22 -6.80 -8.98
CA PHE A 119 3.12 -5.39 -8.61
C PHE A 119 4.37 -4.65 -9.10
N THR A 120 4.19 -3.53 -9.76
CA THR A 120 5.28 -2.64 -10.16
C THR A 120 4.94 -1.19 -9.83
N ARG A 121 5.96 -0.38 -9.57
CA ARG A 121 5.83 1.03 -9.23
C ARG A 121 7.15 1.75 -9.48
N GLU A 122 7.11 2.88 -10.18
CA GLU A 122 8.28 3.70 -10.45
C GLU A 122 8.36 4.92 -9.53
N HIS A 123 7.21 5.51 -9.20
CA HIS A 123 7.09 6.74 -8.42
C HIS A 123 6.42 6.49 -7.08
N THR A 124 6.89 7.20 -6.04
CA THR A 124 6.23 7.20 -4.73
C THR A 124 6.30 8.57 -4.07
N ILE A 125 5.22 8.94 -3.37
CA ILE A 125 5.16 10.12 -2.51
C ILE A 125 6.27 10.06 -1.44
N ALA A 126 6.61 8.86 -0.97
CA ALA A 126 7.70 8.63 0.00
C ALA A 126 9.07 9.07 -0.54
N LYS A 127 9.31 8.95 -1.85
CA LYS A 127 10.55 9.38 -2.53
C LYS A 127 10.48 10.82 -3.03
N GLY A 128 9.40 11.56 -2.73
CA GLY A 128 9.24 12.96 -3.10
C GLY A 128 8.53 13.21 -4.44
N PHE A 129 8.00 12.17 -5.08
CA PHE A 129 7.15 12.34 -6.27
C PHE A 129 5.76 12.87 -5.87
N ALA A 130 5.04 13.46 -6.82
CA ALA A 130 3.70 14.02 -6.59
C ALA A 130 2.68 12.93 -6.28
N GLU A 131 2.90 11.70 -6.76
CA GLU A 131 1.97 10.57 -6.65
C GLU A 131 2.70 9.23 -6.57
N CYS A 132 1.94 8.17 -6.22
CA CYS A 132 2.41 6.79 -6.35
C CYS A 132 1.66 6.12 -7.50
N ASP A 133 2.39 5.53 -8.45
CA ASP A 133 1.89 4.80 -9.61
C ASP A 133 1.91 3.29 -9.35
N CYS A 134 0.86 2.75 -8.81
CA CYS A 134 0.77 1.35 -8.40
C CYS A 134 0.13 0.50 -9.51
N HIS A 135 0.92 -0.30 -10.21
CA HIS A 135 0.46 -1.17 -11.29
C HIS A 135 0.27 -2.61 -10.79
N TYR A 136 -0.89 -3.17 -11.03
CA TYR A 136 -1.27 -4.52 -10.62
C TYR A 136 -1.59 -5.38 -11.84
N ASP A 137 -1.00 -6.57 -11.89
CA ASP A 137 -1.21 -7.57 -12.94
C ASP A 137 -1.41 -8.94 -12.27
N HIS A 138 -2.66 -9.40 -12.20
CA HIS A 138 -3.01 -10.67 -11.57
C HIS A 138 -2.69 -11.82 -12.51
N LEU A 139 -1.82 -12.72 -12.06
CA LEU A 139 -1.36 -13.85 -12.81
C LEU A 139 -2.41 -14.97 -12.72
N THR A 140 -3.21 -15.13 -13.78
CA THR A 140 -4.08 -16.29 -13.93
C THR A 140 -3.22 -17.53 -14.20
N LYS A 141 -3.54 -18.64 -13.51
CA LYS A 141 -2.90 -19.93 -13.74
C LYS A 141 -3.34 -20.51 -15.06
#